data_9aebf2a28b0fcb115c0179b5c8974911
#
_entry.id   9aebf2a28b0fcb115c0179b5c8974911
#
_cell.length_a   1.000
_cell.length_b   1.000
_cell.length_c   1.000
_cell.angle_alpha   90.00
_cell.angle_beta   90.00
_cell.angle_gamma   90.00
#
_symmetry.space_group_name_H-M   'P 1'
#
loop_
_entity.id
_entity.type
_entity.pdbx_description
1 polymer ?
#
loop_
_entity_poly.entity_id
_entity_poly.type
_entity_poly.pdbx_seq_one_letter_code
_entity_poly.pdbx_strand_id
1 'polypeptide(L)'
;MRTSRKNKVDLKYSLQGESIPIYEVDSEGNVVYEEVDGVNVPVETGESFTGYEAPVGFTGNLQFYTGWNYPGVWGITLGNADAILLMDKNELPIDETSMIWYKSTPKTREVQVYDSDQQAMVTKTVVDSDSADFSVSRIIPSLNQIRYVLKGIEK
;
A
#
# COMPACT_ATOMS: atom_id res chain seq x y z
N MET A 1 -16.43 -11.12 -20.50
CA MET A 1 -16.93 -9.75 -20.73
C MET A 1 -15.82 -8.75 -20.43
N ARG A 2 -15.56 -7.85 -21.32
CA ARG A 2 -14.58 -6.79 -21.10
C ARG A 2 -15.15 -5.66 -20.26
N THR A 3 -14.31 -5.10 -19.40
CA THR A 3 -14.65 -3.89 -18.67
C THR A 3 -14.76 -2.73 -19.65
N SER A 4 -15.88 -1.98 -19.58
CA SER A 4 -16.11 -0.88 -20.49
C SER A 4 -15.13 0.27 -20.27
N ARG A 5 -14.54 0.79 -21.35
CA ARG A 5 -13.65 1.94 -21.29
C ARG A 5 -14.31 3.20 -20.71
N LYS A 6 -15.60 3.36 -20.98
CA LYS A 6 -16.35 4.54 -20.51
C LYS A 6 -16.46 4.62 -18.99
N ASN A 7 -16.35 3.49 -18.32
CA ASN A 7 -16.50 3.41 -16.87
C ASN A 7 -15.14 3.32 -16.15
N LYS A 8 -14.05 3.42 -16.90
CA LYS A 8 -12.72 3.37 -16.30
C LYS A 8 -12.28 4.74 -15.81
N VAL A 9 -11.70 4.77 -14.64
CA VAL A 9 -11.11 5.97 -14.04
C VAL A 9 -9.62 5.75 -13.82
N ASP A 10 -8.89 6.83 -13.68
CA ASP A 10 -7.46 6.80 -13.43
C ASP A 10 -7.21 6.53 -11.94
N LEU A 11 -6.35 5.56 -11.69
CA LEU A 11 -5.98 5.14 -10.34
C LEU A 11 -4.46 4.91 -10.29
N LYS A 12 -3.96 4.74 -9.07
CA LYS A 12 -2.59 4.30 -8.84
C LYS A 12 -2.60 3.21 -7.79
N TYR A 13 -1.68 2.26 -7.92
CA TYR A 13 -1.47 1.25 -6.88
C TYR A 13 -0.02 1.23 -6.44
N SER A 14 0.20 0.75 -5.23
CA SER A 14 1.54 0.54 -4.70
C SER A 14 1.58 -0.82 -4.03
N LEU A 15 2.63 -1.57 -4.32
CA LEU A 15 2.84 -2.87 -3.71
C LEU A 15 3.57 -2.73 -2.38
N GLN A 16 3.25 -3.61 -1.44
CA GLN A 16 3.95 -3.65 -0.16
C GLN A 16 5.41 -4.02 -0.39
N GLY A 17 6.30 -3.18 0.12
CA GLY A 17 7.72 -3.42 0.11
C GLY A 17 8.21 -4.03 1.42
N GLU A 18 9.46 -3.79 1.74
CA GLU A 18 10.10 -4.33 2.93
C GLU A 18 9.64 -3.63 4.21
N SER A 19 9.72 -4.36 5.32
CA SER A 19 9.58 -3.77 6.64
C SER A 19 10.83 -2.97 6.96
N ILE A 20 10.65 -1.73 7.39
CA ILE A 20 11.72 -0.80 7.67
C ILE A 20 11.82 -0.61 9.19
N PRO A 21 12.97 -0.94 9.80
CA PRO A 21 13.11 -0.78 11.24
C PRO A 21 13.17 0.69 11.65
N ILE A 22 12.67 0.96 12.84
CA ILE A 22 12.77 2.28 13.47
C ILE A 22 13.94 2.24 14.43
N TYR A 23 14.88 3.17 14.27
CA TYR A 23 16.10 3.23 15.09
C TYR A 23 15.92 4.15 16.29
N GLU A 24 16.61 3.83 17.38
CA GLU A 24 16.61 4.69 18.55
C GLU A 24 17.35 5.98 18.26
N VAL A 25 16.82 7.07 18.81
CA VAL A 25 17.43 8.41 18.73
C VAL A 25 17.64 8.94 20.13
N ASP A 26 18.67 9.77 20.28
CA ASP A 26 18.96 10.45 21.55
C ASP A 26 18.08 11.70 21.72
N SER A 27 18.29 12.44 22.80
CA SER A 27 17.50 13.64 23.09
C SER A 27 17.68 14.75 22.07
N GLU A 28 18.74 14.70 21.25
CA GLU A 28 19.01 15.66 20.19
C GLU A 28 18.53 15.20 18.82
N GLY A 29 17.91 14.01 18.75
CA GLY A 29 17.40 13.45 17.52
C GLY A 29 18.43 12.67 16.68
N ASN A 30 19.61 12.42 17.23
CA ASN A 30 20.64 11.65 16.55
C ASN A 30 20.48 10.15 16.77
N VAL A 31 20.74 9.35 15.73
CA VAL A 31 20.67 7.91 15.82
C VAL A 31 21.71 7.38 16.83
N VAL A 32 21.27 6.47 17.70
CA VAL A 32 22.12 5.82 18.68
C VAL A 32 22.78 4.60 18.05
N TYR A 33 24.08 4.46 18.23
CA TYR A 33 24.86 3.33 17.70
C TYR A 33 25.40 2.47 18.82
N GLU A 34 25.59 1.18 18.53
CA GLU A 34 26.30 0.25 19.38
C GLU A 34 27.40 -0.44 18.59
N GLU A 35 28.45 -0.90 19.26
CA GLU A 35 29.53 -1.64 18.62
C GLU A 35 29.22 -3.13 18.64
N VAL A 36 29.17 -3.73 17.44
CA VAL A 36 28.99 -5.16 17.25
C VAL A 36 30.11 -5.66 16.34
N ASP A 37 30.90 -6.59 16.86
CA ASP A 37 32.05 -7.15 16.13
C ASP A 37 33.01 -6.08 15.54
N GLY A 38 33.22 -5.00 16.29
CA GLY A 38 34.10 -3.91 15.89
C GLY A 38 33.49 -2.89 14.93
N VAL A 39 32.20 -3.01 14.63
CA VAL A 39 31.47 -2.11 13.72
C VAL A 39 30.35 -1.40 14.48
N ASN A 40 30.24 -0.09 14.28
CA ASN A 40 29.12 0.65 14.84
C ASN A 40 27.86 0.39 14.02
N VAL A 41 26.83 -0.13 14.66
CA VAL A 41 25.52 -0.35 14.03
C VAL A 41 24.44 0.42 14.78
N PRO A 42 23.41 0.91 14.11
CA PRO A 42 22.33 1.61 14.79
C PRO A 42 21.50 0.65 15.64
N VAL A 43 21.02 1.15 16.77
CA VAL A 43 20.18 0.38 17.68
C VAL A 43 18.74 0.44 17.21
N GLU A 44 18.11 -0.72 16.99
CA GLU A 44 16.72 -0.81 16.59
C GLU A 44 15.81 -0.75 17.83
N THR A 45 14.67 -0.06 17.71
CA THR A 45 13.68 0.02 18.81
C THR A 45 12.87 -1.24 18.98
N GLY A 46 12.90 -2.14 17.99
CA GLY A 46 12.00 -3.30 17.93
C GLY A 46 10.71 -3.00 17.16
N GLU A 47 10.44 -1.74 16.87
CA GLU A 47 9.32 -1.33 16.04
C GLU A 47 9.75 -1.17 14.59
N SER A 48 8.79 -1.32 13.69
CA SER A 48 9.03 -1.14 12.25
C SER A 48 7.78 -0.59 11.58
N PHE A 49 7.95 -0.09 10.37
CA PHE A 49 6.81 0.28 9.52
C PHE A 49 7.00 -0.34 8.14
N THR A 50 5.87 -0.50 7.43
CA THR A 50 5.90 -1.07 6.09
C THR A 50 6.23 -0.01 5.07
N GLY A 51 7.27 -0.24 4.26
CA GLY A 51 7.59 0.59 3.11
C GLY A 51 6.76 0.14 1.91
N TYR A 52 6.24 1.08 1.15
CA TYR A 52 5.52 0.78 -0.09
C TYR A 52 6.36 1.21 -1.28
N GLU A 53 6.24 0.46 -2.37
CA GLU A 53 6.97 0.73 -3.60
C GLU A 53 6.41 1.95 -4.33
N ALA A 54 7.13 2.43 -5.34
CA ALA A 54 6.68 3.56 -6.14
C ALA A 54 5.30 3.29 -6.75
N PRO A 55 4.37 4.27 -6.70
CA PRO A 55 3.03 4.08 -7.25
C PRO A 55 3.05 3.92 -8.76
N VAL A 56 2.19 3.03 -9.26
CA VAL A 56 2.03 2.75 -10.69
C VAL A 56 0.63 3.16 -11.13
N GLY A 57 0.54 3.95 -12.18
CA GLY A 57 -0.74 4.38 -12.73
C GLY A 57 -1.44 3.27 -13.52
N PHE A 58 -2.75 3.22 -13.39
CA PHE A 58 -3.57 2.29 -14.16
C PHE A 58 -4.99 2.83 -14.29
N THR A 59 -5.81 2.18 -15.11
CA THR A 59 -7.23 2.50 -15.24
C THR A 59 -8.06 1.29 -14.85
N GLY A 60 -9.20 1.53 -14.21
CA GLY A 60 -10.10 0.47 -13.79
C GLY A 60 -11.51 1.00 -13.59
N ASN A 61 -12.45 0.09 -13.46
CA ASN A 61 -13.84 0.43 -13.18
C ASN A 61 -14.06 0.41 -11.67
N LEU A 62 -14.19 1.59 -11.09
CA LEU A 62 -14.38 1.78 -9.65
C LEU A 62 -15.84 2.07 -9.36
N GLN A 63 -16.45 1.24 -8.52
CA GLN A 63 -17.85 1.36 -8.10
C GLN A 63 -17.92 1.56 -6.61
N PHE A 64 -18.53 2.66 -6.18
CA PHE A 64 -18.69 2.97 -4.77
C PHE A 64 -19.94 2.33 -4.21
N TYR A 65 -19.86 1.89 -2.94
CA TYR A 65 -21.03 1.44 -2.21
C TYR A 65 -21.67 2.57 -1.45
N THR A 66 -22.97 2.61 -1.51
CA THR A 66 -23.78 3.48 -0.67
C THR A 66 -24.56 2.61 0.33
N GLY A 67 -23.81 1.98 1.23
CA GLY A 67 -24.41 1.19 2.30
C GLY A 67 -25.19 -0.02 1.83
N TRP A 68 -26.49 -0.03 2.07
CA TRP A 68 -27.38 -1.18 1.87
C TRP A 68 -27.67 -1.53 0.40
N ASN A 69 -27.19 -0.76 -0.55
CA ASN A 69 -27.57 -0.93 -1.97
C ASN A 69 -27.07 -2.23 -2.61
N TYR A 70 -26.05 -2.86 -2.04
CA TYR A 70 -25.40 -4.01 -2.67
C TYR A 70 -25.23 -5.22 -1.75
N PRO A 71 -26.13 -5.48 -0.77
CA PRO A 71 -25.97 -6.63 0.09
C PRO A 71 -26.15 -7.92 -0.72
N GLY A 72 -25.23 -8.83 -0.58
CA GLY A 72 -25.31 -10.14 -1.23
C GLY A 72 -25.09 -10.15 -2.74
N VAL A 73 -24.71 -9.04 -3.35
CA VAL A 73 -24.33 -9.03 -4.78
C VAL A 73 -23.15 -9.98 -4.97
N TRP A 74 -23.22 -10.82 -5.98
CA TRP A 74 -22.23 -11.87 -6.25
C TRP A 74 -22.14 -12.96 -5.16
N GLY A 75 -23.16 -13.12 -4.34
CA GLY A 75 -23.21 -14.16 -3.32
C GLY A 75 -22.29 -13.98 -2.14
N ILE A 76 -21.84 -12.75 -1.87
CA ILE A 76 -20.96 -12.42 -0.76
C ILE A 76 -21.51 -11.27 0.08
N THR A 77 -21.18 -11.30 1.37
CA THR A 77 -21.48 -10.20 2.26
C THR A 77 -20.34 -9.19 2.21
N LEU A 78 -20.66 -7.96 1.85
CA LEU A 78 -19.71 -6.88 1.67
C LEU A 78 -19.77 -5.85 2.80
N GLY A 79 -20.07 -6.28 4.01
CA GLY A 79 -20.41 -5.42 5.14
C GLY A 79 -19.44 -4.29 5.46
N ASN A 80 -18.15 -4.45 5.15
CA ASN A 80 -17.13 -3.43 5.43
C ASN A 80 -16.48 -2.88 4.16
N ALA A 81 -17.08 -3.11 3.00
CA ALA A 81 -16.54 -2.60 1.75
C ALA A 81 -17.05 -1.19 1.46
N ASP A 82 -16.17 -0.32 0.98
CA ASP A 82 -16.50 1.05 0.56
C ASP A 82 -16.57 1.18 -0.95
N ALA A 83 -15.87 0.32 -1.68
CA ALA A 83 -15.86 0.32 -3.13
C ALA A 83 -15.48 -1.04 -3.68
N ILE A 84 -15.77 -1.27 -4.95
CA ILE A 84 -15.26 -2.40 -5.70
C ILE A 84 -14.54 -1.90 -6.94
N LEU A 85 -13.34 -2.41 -7.16
CA LEU A 85 -12.56 -2.19 -8.36
C LEU A 85 -12.69 -3.41 -9.25
N LEU A 86 -13.24 -3.21 -10.45
CA LEU A 86 -13.42 -4.27 -11.44
C LEU A 86 -12.34 -4.15 -12.51
N MET A 87 -11.57 -5.20 -12.70
CA MET A 87 -10.46 -5.27 -13.65
C MET A 87 -10.60 -6.50 -14.55
N ASP A 88 -10.01 -6.41 -15.73
CA ASP A 88 -9.82 -7.58 -16.55
C ASP A 88 -8.79 -8.51 -15.89
N LYS A 89 -8.96 -9.83 -16.05
CA LYS A 89 -8.15 -10.80 -15.34
C LYS A 89 -6.67 -10.74 -15.71
N ASN A 90 -5.81 -10.86 -14.70
CA ASN A 90 -4.34 -10.96 -14.84
C ASN A 90 -3.63 -9.71 -15.42
N GLU A 91 -4.23 -8.53 -15.31
CA GLU A 91 -3.58 -7.33 -15.80
C GLU A 91 -2.51 -6.77 -14.86
N LEU A 92 -2.74 -6.82 -13.56
CA LEU A 92 -1.90 -6.14 -12.58
C LEU A 92 -1.56 -7.03 -11.38
N PRO A 93 -0.41 -6.80 -10.74
CA PRO A 93 0.02 -7.58 -9.58
C PRO A 93 -0.60 -7.12 -8.25
N ILE A 94 -1.73 -6.44 -8.28
CA ILE A 94 -2.40 -5.96 -7.07
C ILE A 94 -2.80 -7.15 -6.18
N ASP A 95 -2.47 -7.07 -4.90
CA ASP A 95 -2.77 -8.09 -3.90
C ASP A 95 -3.46 -7.48 -2.68
N GLU A 96 -3.73 -8.31 -1.66
CA GLU A 96 -4.44 -7.87 -0.44
C GLU A 96 -3.62 -6.92 0.44
N THR A 97 -2.35 -6.74 0.16
CA THR A 97 -1.49 -5.80 0.88
C THR A 97 -1.31 -4.48 0.14
N SER A 98 -1.80 -4.38 -1.09
CA SER A 98 -1.65 -3.20 -1.93
C SER A 98 -2.46 -2.01 -1.43
N MET A 99 -1.99 -0.81 -1.76
CA MET A 99 -2.71 0.44 -1.52
C MET A 99 -3.15 1.05 -2.85
N ILE A 100 -4.30 1.72 -2.83
CA ILE A 100 -4.92 2.29 -4.02
C ILE A 100 -5.19 3.78 -3.81
N TRP A 101 -4.77 4.61 -4.78
CA TRP A 101 -5.08 6.04 -4.83
C TRP A 101 -6.06 6.28 -5.97
N TYR A 102 -7.13 7.00 -5.66
CA TYR A 102 -8.13 7.38 -6.65
C TYR A 102 -8.02 8.86 -7.02
N LYS A 103 -8.29 9.74 -6.09
CA LYS A 103 -8.19 11.20 -6.31
C LYS A 103 -7.06 11.84 -5.54
N SER A 104 -6.59 11.19 -4.49
CA SER A 104 -5.48 11.69 -3.70
C SER A 104 -4.16 11.51 -4.44
N THR A 105 -3.21 12.38 -4.17
CA THR A 105 -1.86 12.25 -4.68
C THR A 105 -1.03 11.42 -3.72
N PRO A 106 -0.33 10.38 -4.19
CA PRO A 106 0.58 9.64 -3.32
C PRO A 106 1.63 10.55 -2.71
N LYS A 107 1.80 10.45 -1.40
CA LYS A 107 2.83 11.18 -0.67
C LYS A 107 4.01 10.27 -0.39
N THR A 108 5.19 10.83 -0.48
CA THR A 108 6.42 10.11 -0.17
C THR A 108 7.11 10.76 1.00
N ARG A 109 7.96 9.99 1.66
CA ARG A 109 8.85 10.50 2.69
C ARG A 109 10.20 9.84 2.57
N GLU A 110 11.21 10.53 3.04
CA GLU A 110 12.55 10.00 3.12
C GLU A 110 12.79 9.40 4.50
N VAL A 111 13.39 8.22 4.52
CA VAL A 111 13.73 7.52 5.75
C VAL A 111 15.20 7.12 5.72
N GLN A 112 15.80 7.03 6.90
CA GLN A 112 17.18 6.56 7.03
C GLN A 112 17.17 5.08 7.33
N VAL A 113 17.89 4.31 6.52
CA VAL A 113 18.01 2.86 6.67
C VAL A 113 19.49 2.51 6.71
N TYR A 114 19.86 1.61 7.62
CA TYR A 114 21.23 1.13 7.70
C TYR A 114 21.51 0.12 6.57
N ASP A 115 22.55 0.41 5.80
CA ASP A 115 23.05 -0.48 4.76
C ASP A 115 24.28 -1.21 5.29
N SER A 116 24.17 -2.52 5.52
CA SER A 116 25.23 -3.33 6.06
C SER A 116 26.42 -3.46 5.10
N ASP A 117 26.18 -3.38 3.78
CA ASP A 117 27.25 -3.48 2.81
C ASP A 117 28.13 -2.22 2.79
N GLN A 118 27.52 -1.05 2.97
CA GLN A 118 28.23 0.22 3.07
C GLN A 118 28.63 0.58 4.50
N GLN A 119 28.07 -0.14 5.49
CA GLN A 119 28.25 0.16 6.91
C GLN A 119 27.90 1.62 7.26
N ALA A 120 26.83 2.11 6.65
CA ALA A 120 26.38 3.50 6.79
C ALA A 120 24.88 3.60 6.66
N MET A 121 24.33 4.67 7.21
CA MET A 121 22.93 5.02 6.99
C MET A 121 22.75 5.60 5.60
N VAL A 122 21.76 5.11 4.88
CA VAL A 122 21.41 5.62 3.55
C VAL A 122 19.97 6.14 3.55
N THR A 123 19.70 7.12 2.71
CA THR A 123 18.36 7.66 2.56
C THR A 123 17.56 6.83 1.56
N LYS A 124 16.38 6.41 1.97
CA LYS A 124 15.45 5.69 1.12
C LYS A 124 14.13 6.44 1.05
N THR A 125 13.58 6.56 -0.15
CA THR A 125 12.26 7.16 -0.35
C THR A 125 11.21 6.07 -0.32
N VAL A 126 10.20 6.24 0.53
CA VAL A 126 9.08 5.31 0.64
C VAL A 126 7.76 6.05 0.45
N VAL A 127 6.75 5.33 -0.01
CA VAL A 127 5.40 5.87 -0.17
C VAL A 127 4.68 5.77 1.16
N ASP A 128 4.03 6.87 1.54
CA ASP A 128 3.22 6.93 2.74
C ASP A 128 1.86 6.31 2.46
N SER A 129 1.60 5.14 3.03
CA SER A 129 0.35 4.43 2.85
C SER A 129 -0.86 5.19 3.38
N ASP A 130 -0.66 6.07 4.36
CA ASP A 130 -1.75 6.89 4.90
C ASP A 130 -2.26 7.92 3.90
N SER A 131 -1.51 8.20 2.84
CA SER A 131 -1.96 9.07 1.76
C SER A 131 -2.91 8.37 0.78
N ALA A 132 -3.01 7.05 0.82
CA ALA A 132 -3.89 6.28 -0.05
C ALA A 132 -5.37 6.49 0.26
N ASP A 133 -6.22 6.25 -0.71
CA ASP A 133 -7.67 6.34 -0.55
C ASP A 133 -8.28 5.01 -0.09
N PHE A 134 -7.69 3.90 -0.53
CA PHE A 134 -8.21 2.56 -0.22
C PHE A 134 -7.10 1.57 0.06
N SER A 135 -7.42 0.59 0.90
CA SER A 135 -6.68 -0.66 1.01
C SER A 135 -7.48 -1.78 0.34
N VAL A 136 -6.81 -2.85 -0.06
CA VAL A 136 -7.47 -4.01 -0.65
C VAL A 136 -7.85 -4.97 0.47
N SER A 137 -9.16 -5.17 0.65
CA SER A 137 -9.69 -6.02 1.70
C SER A 137 -9.80 -7.48 1.25
N ARG A 138 -10.16 -7.70 -0.01
CA ARG A 138 -10.41 -9.04 -0.54
C ARG A 138 -10.29 -9.03 -2.06
N ILE A 139 -9.88 -10.15 -2.62
CA ILE A 139 -9.79 -10.34 -4.07
C ILE A 139 -10.71 -11.48 -4.46
N ILE A 140 -11.58 -11.25 -5.43
CA ILE A 140 -12.56 -12.23 -5.91
C ILE A 140 -12.34 -12.43 -7.40
N PRO A 141 -11.62 -13.49 -7.80
CA PRO A 141 -11.44 -13.80 -9.21
C PRO A 141 -12.69 -14.44 -9.81
N SER A 142 -12.94 -14.15 -11.07
CA SER A 142 -13.92 -14.85 -11.88
C SER A 142 -13.28 -15.28 -13.20
N LEU A 143 -14.06 -15.84 -14.10
CA LEU A 143 -13.50 -16.38 -15.33
C LEU A 143 -12.75 -15.35 -16.17
N ASN A 144 -13.32 -14.16 -16.32
CA ASN A 144 -12.79 -13.10 -17.19
C ASN A 144 -12.40 -11.81 -16.47
N GLN A 145 -12.70 -11.71 -15.19
CA GLN A 145 -12.52 -10.48 -14.43
C GLN A 145 -12.03 -10.76 -13.01
N ILE A 146 -11.42 -9.75 -12.41
CA ILE A 146 -11.08 -9.76 -11.00
C ILE A 146 -11.81 -8.59 -10.33
N ARG A 147 -12.39 -8.86 -9.16
CA ARG A 147 -12.97 -7.84 -8.30
C ARG A 147 -12.09 -7.66 -7.08
N TYR A 148 -11.66 -6.43 -6.88
CA TYR A 148 -10.94 -6.04 -5.68
C TYR A 148 -11.91 -5.31 -4.76
N VAL A 149 -12.15 -5.89 -3.59
CA VAL A 149 -13.00 -5.27 -2.57
C VAL A 149 -12.15 -4.29 -1.80
N LEU A 150 -12.52 -3.02 -1.85
CA LEU A 150 -11.73 -1.92 -1.30
C LEU A 150 -12.37 -1.37 -0.04
N LYS A 151 -11.52 -1.03 0.91
CA LYS A 151 -11.92 -0.34 2.14
C LYS A 151 -11.25 1.03 2.19
N GLY A 152 -12.04 2.07 2.45
CA GLY A 152 -11.54 3.43 2.57
C GLY A 152 -10.59 3.59 3.75
N ILE A 153 -9.56 4.38 3.57
CA ILE A 153 -8.61 4.72 4.61
C ILE A 153 -9.06 6.04 5.22
N GLU A 154 -9.25 6.04 6.53
CA GLU A 154 -9.59 7.25 7.28
C GLU A 154 -8.42 8.22 7.28
N LYS A 155 -8.76 9.49 7.05
CA LYS A 155 -7.78 10.57 6.98
C LYS A 155 -7.85 11.47 8.21
#